data_a6517d740d00bdf1cb6e0c2f5f183587
#
_entry.id   a6517d740d00bdf1cb6e0c2f5f183587
#
_cell.length_a   1.000
_cell.length_b   1.000
_cell.length_c   1.000
_cell.angle_alpha   90.00
_cell.angle_beta   90.00
_cell.angle_gamma   90.00
#
_symmetry.space_group_name_H-M   'P 1'
#
loop_
_entity.id
_entity.type
_entity.pdbx_description
1 polymer ?
#
loop_
_entity_poly.entity_id
_entity_poly.type
_entity_poly.pdbx_seq_one_letter_code
_entity_poly.pdbx_strand_id
1 'polypeptide(L)'
;SAASDVYKRQLHTGSKVNLERAMAAGGRFGGHIVSGHIDGTGTIANMEREENAVWVTIETTPQIMKYIIEKGSIAIDGISLTVATVSTDRFQVSIIPHTGQETTLLTKKAGDIVNLENDVIGKYVEHLLHFKEPDNKKQSSKVDMGFLAEHGFL
;
A
#
# COMPACT_ATOMS: atom_id res chain seq x y z
N SER A 1 6.94 -10.47 -4.04
CA SER A 1 5.53 -10.83 -4.31
C SER A 1 5.37 -11.13 -5.80
N ALA A 2 4.39 -11.96 -6.20
CA ALA A 2 4.17 -12.33 -7.60
C ALA A 2 3.96 -11.11 -8.54
N ALA A 3 3.34 -10.04 -8.05
CA ALA A 3 3.16 -8.80 -8.81
C ALA A 3 4.50 -8.08 -9.10
N SER A 4 5.42 -8.06 -8.15
CA SER A 4 6.76 -7.50 -8.33
C SER A 4 7.58 -8.25 -9.39
N ASP A 5 7.43 -9.58 -9.47
CA ASP A 5 8.18 -10.40 -10.42
C ASP A 5 7.70 -10.23 -11.86
N VAL A 6 6.40 -10.01 -12.07
CA VAL A 6 5.84 -9.79 -13.41
C VAL A 6 6.39 -8.49 -14.02
N TYR A 7 6.50 -7.43 -13.20
CA TYR A 7 6.98 -6.12 -13.68
C TYR A 7 8.50 -6.05 -13.85
N LYS A 8 9.27 -6.65 -12.94
CA LYS A 8 10.74 -6.70 -13.06
C LYS A 8 11.21 -7.41 -14.32
N ARG A 9 10.45 -8.41 -14.79
CA ARG A 9 10.75 -9.15 -16.04
C ARG A 9 10.49 -8.33 -17.30
N GLN A 10 9.77 -7.21 -17.21
CA GLN A 10 9.49 -6.33 -18.34
C GLN A 10 10.53 -5.23 -18.51
N LEU A 11 11.40 -5.02 -17.51
CA LEU A 11 12.47 -4.02 -17.59
C LEU A 11 13.63 -4.55 -18.43
N HIS A 12 14.11 -3.72 -19.31
CA HIS A 12 15.28 -3.96 -20.16
C HIS A 12 16.25 -2.79 -20.07
N THR A 13 17.44 -2.94 -20.63
CA THR A 13 18.43 -1.85 -20.69
C THR A 13 17.82 -0.62 -21.34
N GLY A 14 17.88 0.52 -20.65
CA GLY A 14 17.29 1.79 -21.11
C GLY A 14 15.86 2.04 -20.59
N SER A 15 15.21 1.10 -19.90
CA SER A 15 13.95 1.37 -19.23
C SER A 15 14.12 2.45 -18.16
N LYS A 16 13.24 3.45 -18.17
CA LYS A 16 13.20 4.48 -17.13
C LYS A 16 12.45 3.97 -15.92
N VAL A 17 12.99 4.21 -14.74
CA VAL A 17 12.40 3.83 -13.46
C VAL A 17 12.49 4.99 -12.48
N ASN A 18 11.56 5.07 -11.54
CA ASN A 18 11.66 5.99 -10.41
C ASN A 18 12.54 5.36 -9.34
N LEU A 19 13.42 6.16 -8.75
CA LEU A 19 14.31 5.72 -7.67
C LEU A 19 14.13 6.65 -6.47
N GLU A 20 13.93 6.06 -5.31
CA GLU A 20 13.91 6.77 -4.04
C GLU A 20 14.94 6.15 -3.10
N ARG A 21 15.62 6.98 -2.32
CA ARG A 21 16.53 6.48 -1.30
C ARG A 21 15.73 5.90 -0.14
N ALA A 22 16.20 4.78 0.41
CA ALA A 22 15.66 4.26 1.65
C ALA A 22 15.76 5.33 2.76
N MET A 23 14.73 5.40 3.61
CA MET A 23 14.75 6.30 4.75
C MET A 23 15.90 5.97 5.69
N ALA A 24 16.68 6.98 6.04
CA ALA A 24 17.72 6.85 7.06
C ALA A 24 17.10 6.92 8.46
N ALA A 25 17.58 6.09 9.40
CA ALA A 25 17.23 6.22 10.80
C ALA A 25 17.66 7.62 11.30
N GLY A 26 16.71 8.44 11.77
CA GLY A 26 16.94 9.83 12.16
C GLY A 26 16.84 10.86 11.01
N GLY A 27 16.50 10.44 9.80
CA GLY A 27 16.20 11.32 8.68
C GLY A 27 14.87 12.07 8.82
N ARG A 28 14.69 13.11 8.00
CA ARG A 28 13.40 13.81 7.92
C ARG A 28 12.39 12.96 7.16
N PHE A 29 11.17 12.91 7.67
CA PHE A 29 10.03 12.30 7.00
C PHE A 29 9.51 13.28 5.93
N GLY A 30 9.72 12.96 4.66
CA GLY A 30 9.33 13.84 3.54
C GLY A 30 8.02 13.46 2.85
N GLY A 31 7.32 12.42 3.33
CA GLY A 31 6.10 11.91 2.72
C GLY A 31 5.47 10.84 3.61
N HIS A 32 5.06 9.69 3.03
CA HIS A 32 4.60 8.53 3.79
C HIS A 32 5.62 7.38 3.70
N ILE A 33 5.41 6.33 4.50
CA ILE A 33 6.31 5.17 4.51
C ILE A 33 6.11 4.37 3.22
N VAL A 34 7.08 4.45 2.31
CA VAL A 34 7.14 3.61 1.10
C VAL A 34 8.17 2.51 1.36
N SER A 35 7.72 1.26 1.31
CA SER A 35 8.55 0.09 1.60
C SER A 35 9.03 -0.64 0.35
N GLY A 36 8.48 -0.29 -0.82
CA GLY A 36 8.73 -0.97 -2.09
C GLY A 36 8.01 -2.32 -2.20
N HIS A 37 6.97 -2.52 -1.41
CA HIS A 37 6.14 -3.73 -1.42
C HIS A 37 4.80 -3.45 -2.09
N ILE A 38 4.77 -3.70 -3.40
CA ILE A 38 3.60 -3.45 -4.23
C ILE A 38 2.42 -4.30 -3.78
N ASP A 39 1.25 -3.66 -3.57
CA ASP A 39 0.00 -4.32 -3.20
C ASP A 39 -0.76 -4.85 -4.41
N GLY A 40 -0.61 -4.18 -5.53
CA GLY A 40 -1.26 -4.54 -6.78
C GLY A 40 -1.04 -3.48 -7.84
N THR A 41 -1.92 -3.45 -8.82
CA THR A 41 -1.83 -2.54 -9.95
C THR A 41 -3.10 -1.72 -10.11
N GLY A 42 -2.96 -0.57 -10.76
CA GLY A 42 -4.06 0.23 -11.25
C GLY A 42 -3.88 0.52 -12.74
N THR A 43 -4.96 0.92 -13.39
CA THR A 43 -4.95 1.37 -14.78
C THR A 43 -5.20 2.87 -14.82
N ILE A 44 -4.38 3.61 -15.54
CA ILE A 44 -4.63 5.04 -15.78
C ILE A 44 -5.88 5.16 -16.67
N ALA A 45 -6.98 5.63 -16.10
CA ALA A 45 -8.23 5.82 -16.81
C ALA A 45 -8.23 7.12 -17.62
N ASN A 46 -7.65 8.18 -17.05
CA ASN A 46 -7.58 9.50 -17.70
C ASN A 46 -6.37 10.30 -17.22
N MET A 47 -5.87 11.18 -18.07
CA MET A 47 -4.87 12.19 -17.72
C MET A 47 -5.32 13.52 -18.34
N GLU A 48 -5.61 14.49 -17.50
CA GLU A 48 -6.14 15.79 -17.91
C GLU A 48 -5.24 16.91 -17.39
N ARG A 49 -4.90 17.84 -18.27
CA ARG A 49 -4.10 19.00 -17.90
C ARG A 49 -5.02 20.13 -17.50
N GLU A 50 -4.85 20.61 -16.29
CA GLU A 50 -5.57 21.77 -15.78
C GLU A 50 -4.57 22.76 -15.20
N GLU A 51 -4.53 23.96 -15.77
CA GLU A 51 -3.56 25.00 -15.42
C GLU A 51 -2.11 24.49 -15.41
N ASN A 52 -1.50 24.43 -14.22
CA ASN A 52 -0.12 24.00 -14.02
C ASN A 52 0.00 22.55 -13.54
N ALA A 53 -1.10 21.82 -13.41
CA ALA A 53 -1.10 20.45 -12.94
C ALA A 53 -1.62 19.46 -13.98
N VAL A 54 -1.26 18.20 -13.83
CA VAL A 54 -1.85 17.09 -14.56
C VAL A 54 -2.61 16.23 -13.57
N TRP A 55 -3.91 16.11 -13.77
CA TRP A 55 -4.78 15.23 -13.01
C TRP A 55 -4.72 13.83 -13.61
N VAL A 56 -4.35 12.86 -12.80
CA VAL A 56 -4.27 11.46 -13.21
C VAL A 56 -5.32 10.67 -12.45
N THR A 57 -6.26 10.10 -13.19
CA THR A 57 -7.31 9.22 -12.68
C THR A 57 -6.85 7.77 -12.81
N ILE A 58 -6.88 7.02 -11.74
CA ILE A 58 -6.47 5.62 -11.68
C ILE A 58 -7.62 4.76 -11.17
N GLU A 59 -7.94 3.72 -11.91
CA GLU A 59 -8.87 2.66 -11.53
C GLU A 59 -8.10 1.49 -10.95
N THR A 60 -8.65 0.90 -9.86
CA THR A 60 -8.03 -0.25 -9.22
C THR A 60 -9.06 -1.12 -8.48
N THR A 61 -8.58 -2.19 -7.87
CA THR A 61 -9.45 -3.17 -7.20
C THR A 61 -9.97 -2.67 -5.85
N PRO A 62 -11.13 -3.18 -5.38
CA PRO A 62 -11.65 -2.84 -4.06
C PRO A 62 -10.68 -3.12 -2.91
N GLN A 63 -9.81 -4.13 -3.04
CA GLN A 63 -8.80 -4.49 -2.04
C GLN A 63 -7.78 -3.38 -1.84
N ILE A 64 -7.45 -2.64 -2.89
CA ILE A 64 -6.54 -1.49 -2.83
C ILE A 64 -7.32 -0.24 -2.42
N MET A 65 -8.49 -0.02 -3.03
CA MET A 65 -9.34 1.15 -2.77
C MET A 65 -9.68 1.35 -1.29
N LYS A 66 -9.85 0.27 -0.53
CA LYS A 66 -10.23 0.36 0.89
C LYS A 66 -9.22 1.09 1.79
N TYR A 67 -7.96 1.22 1.35
CA TYR A 67 -6.92 1.95 2.07
C TYR A 67 -6.66 3.34 1.50
N ILE A 68 -7.33 3.69 0.41
CA ILE A 68 -7.16 4.98 -0.25
C ILE A 68 -8.19 5.96 0.32
N ILE A 69 -7.70 7.04 0.91
CA ILE A 69 -8.52 8.11 1.47
C ILE A 69 -8.15 9.45 0.84
N GLU A 70 -9.11 10.35 0.71
CA GLU A 70 -8.85 11.72 0.28
C GLU A 70 -7.88 12.41 1.23
N LYS A 71 -6.92 13.14 0.69
CA LYS A 71 -5.77 13.75 1.40
C LYS A 71 -4.80 12.75 2.03
N GLY A 72 -5.02 11.46 1.86
CA GLY A 72 -4.06 10.43 2.21
C GLY A 72 -2.93 10.31 1.18
N SER A 73 -2.05 9.35 1.37
CA SER A 73 -0.90 9.09 0.50
C SER A 73 -1.01 7.71 -0.16
N ILE A 74 -0.49 7.63 -1.37
CA ILE A 74 -0.31 6.38 -2.11
C ILE A 74 0.98 6.44 -2.90
N ALA A 75 1.68 5.32 -3.02
CA ALA A 75 2.81 5.23 -3.94
C ALA A 75 2.36 4.67 -5.29
N ILE A 76 2.66 5.40 -6.37
CA ILE A 76 2.36 5.04 -7.76
C ILE A 76 3.68 4.88 -8.51
N ASP A 77 4.01 3.66 -8.95
CA ASP A 77 5.32 3.31 -9.51
C ASP A 77 6.50 3.82 -8.64
N GLY A 78 6.34 3.75 -7.31
CA GLY A 78 7.32 4.20 -6.33
C GLY A 78 7.31 5.71 -6.03
N ILE A 79 6.40 6.48 -6.61
CA ILE A 79 6.27 7.92 -6.35
C ILE A 79 5.21 8.12 -5.26
N SER A 80 5.59 8.70 -4.13
CA SER A 80 4.66 9.10 -3.07
C SER A 80 3.83 10.31 -3.50
N LEU A 81 2.52 10.15 -3.57
CA LEU A 81 1.59 11.17 -4.04
C LEU A 81 0.41 11.33 -3.09
N THR A 82 -0.10 12.55 -2.98
CA THR A 82 -1.31 12.85 -2.23
C THR A 82 -2.54 12.55 -3.09
N VAL A 83 -3.48 11.83 -2.51
CA VAL A 83 -4.79 11.53 -3.12
C VAL A 83 -5.65 12.80 -3.05
N ALA A 84 -6.09 13.27 -4.21
CA ALA A 84 -6.91 14.47 -4.32
C ALA A 84 -8.41 14.18 -4.19
N THR A 85 -8.90 13.14 -4.87
CA THR A 85 -10.30 12.68 -4.81
C THR A 85 -10.37 11.16 -4.81
N VAL A 86 -11.47 10.61 -4.25
CA VAL A 86 -11.74 9.18 -4.18
C VAL A 86 -13.18 8.90 -4.59
N SER A 87 -13.38 7.88 -5.42
CA SER A 87 -14.69 7.32 -5.78
C SER A 87 -14.72 5.83 -5.45
N THR A 88 -15.75 5.11 -5.91
CA THR A 88 -15.93 3.69 -5.57
C THR A 88 -14.80 2.79 -6.09
N ASP A 89 -14.35 3.02 -7.33
CA ASP A 89 -13.41 2.16 -8.06
C ASP A 89 -12.16 2.89 -8.56
N ARG A 90 -12.06 4.19 -8.28
CA ARG A 90 -10.99 5.06 -8.78
C ARG A 90 -10.64 6.17 -7.81
N PHE A 91 -9.45 6.70 -7.98
CA PHE A 91 -8.97 7.88 -7.27
C PHE A 91 -8.19 8.78 -8.23
N GLN A 92 -7.97 10.03 -7.82
CA GLN A 92 -7.19 10.99 -8.58
C GLN A 92 -6.03 11.54 -7.76
N VAL A 93 -4.94 11.79 -8.45
CA VAL A 93 -3.78 12.53 -7.94
C VAL A 93 -3.50 13.72 -8.85
N SER A 94 -2.99 14.80 -8.27
CA SER A 94 -2.60 16.00 -9.02
C SER A 94 -1.07 16.08 -9.08
N ILE A 95 -0.52 16.05 -10.28
CA ILE A 95 0.92 16.08 -10.54
C ILE A 95 1.35 17.50 -10.88
N ILE A 96 2.13 18.12 -10.00
CA ILE A 96 2.73 19.44 -10.24
C ILE A 96 3.90 19.32 -11.23
N PRO A 97 4.29 20.42 -11.92
CA PRO A 97 5.32 20.37 -12.98
C PRO A 97 6.63 19.76 -12.53
N HIS A 98 7.11 20.09 -11.34
CA HIS A 98 8.35 19.54 -10.79
C HIS A 98 8.31 18.02 -10.67
N THR A 99 7.28 17.46 -10.05
CA THR A 99 7.10 16.01 -9.94
C THR A 99 7.00 15.34 -11.30
N GLY A 100 6.32 15.99 -12.25
CA GLY A 100 6.19 15.48 -13.62
C GLY A 100 7.52 15.40 -14.39
N GLN A 101 8.43 16.35 -14.15
CA GLN A 101 9.76 16.36 -14.78
C GLN A 101 10.72 15.33 -14.18
N GLU A 102 10.63 15.12 -12.87
CA GLU A 102 11.55 14.25 -12.11
C GLU A 102 11.12 12.79 -12.07
N THR A 103 9.92 12.46 -12.59
CA THR A 103 9.35 11.11 -12.48
C THR A 103 8.89 10.56 -13.84
N THR A 104 8.61 9.26 -13.88
CA THR A 104 8.15 8.59 -15.10
C THR A 104 6.64 8.68 -15.32
N LEU A 105 5.85 9.17 -14.35
CA LEU A 105 4.40 9.09 -14.39
C LEU A 105 3.80 9.84 -15.61
N LEU A 106 4.30 11.04 -15.91
CA LEU A 106 3.83 11.81 -17.06
C LEU A 106 4.33 11.31 -18.42
N THR A 107 5.18 10.28 -18.46
CA THR A 107 5.53 9.59 -19.71
C THR A 107 4.50 8.53 -20.10
N LYS A 108 3.57 8.22 -19.20
CA LYS A 108 2.48 7.26 -19.38
C LYS A 108 1.26 7.94 -19.98
N LYS A 109 0.29 7.12 -20.38
CA LYS A 109 -0.98 7.56 -21.00
C LYS A 109 -2.15 6.74 -20.46
N ALA A 110 -3.36 7.16 -20.76
CA ALA A 110 -4.56 6.39 -20.48
C ALA A 110 -4.46 4.96 -21.08
N GLY A 111 -4.84 3.97 -20.30
CA GLY A 111 -4.69 2.53 -20.58
C GLY A 111 -3.40 1.91 -20.04
N ASP A 112 -2.39 2.70 -19.65
CA ASP A 112 -1.17 2.16 -19.06
C ASP A 112 -1.41 1.67 -17.64
N ILE A 113 -0.65 0.64 -17.27
CA ILE A 113 -0.72 0.04 -15.94
C ILE A 113 0.37 0.67 -15.05
N VAL A 114 0.03 0.88 -13.79
CA VAL A 114 0.94 1.37 -12.74
C VAL A 114 0.93 0.42 -11.54
N ASN A 115 2.05 0.34 -10.83
CA ASN A 115 2.12 -0.35 -9.55
C ASN A 115 1.58 0.56 -8.45
N LEU A 116 0.85 -0.03 -7.51
CA LEU A 116 0.28 0.67 -6.37
C LEU A 116 0.76 0.05 -5.07
N GLU A 117 1.19 0.91 -4.13
CA GLU A 117 1.52 0.55 -2.77
C GLU A 117 0.75 1.47 -1.82
N ASN A 118 -0.11 0.89 -1.00
CA ASN A 118 -0.89 1.62 0.01
C ASN A 118 -0.01 1.99 1.21
N ASP A 119 -0.40 3.03 1.91
CA ASP A 119 0.22 3.37 3.19
C ASP A 119 0.09 2.18 4.16
N VAL A 120 1.22 1.72 4.68
CA VAL A 120 1.30 0.58 5.59
C VAL A 120 0.53 0.81 6.89
N ILE A 121 0.35 2.07 7.32
CA ILE A 121 -0.37 2.42 8.55
C ILE A 121 -1.83 1.94 8.45
N GLY A 122 -2.50 2.13 7.31
CA GLY A 122 -3.87 1.65 7.10
C GLY A 122 -4.00 0.13 7.29
N LYS A 123 -3.02 -0.63 6.83
CA LYS A 123 -2.96 -2.09 6.98
C LYS A 123 -2.76 -2.52 8.44
N TYR A 124 -1.90 -1.81 9.19
CA TYR A 124 -1.72 -2.06 10.61
C TYR A 124 -2.98 -1.77 11.41
N VAL A 125 -3.63 -0.64 11.13
CA VAL A 125 -4.90 -0.29 11.79
C VAL A 125 -5.96 -1.37 11.54
N GLU A 126 -6.13 -1.79 10.29
CA GLU A 126 -7.08 -2.88 9.97
C GLU A 126 -6.72 -4.18 10.69
N HIS A 127 -5.46 -4.57 10.66
CA HIS A 127 -5.01 -5.78 11.34
C HIS A 127 -5.33 -5.74 12.84
N LEU A 128 -5.02 -4.63 13.52
CA LEU A 128 -5.26 -4.46 14.95
C LEU A 128 -6.75 -4.47 15.31
N LEU A 129 -7.60 -3.84 14.48
CA LEU A 129 -9.05 -3.82 14.70
C LEU A 129 -9.71 -5.19 14.51
N HIS A 130 -9.14 -6.04 13.66
CA HIS A 130 -9.69 -7.36 13.36
C HIS A 130 -8.91 -8.50 14.04
N PHE A 131 -7.84 -8.18 14.74
CA PHE A 131 -7.07 -9.19 15.47
C PHE A 131 -7.90 -9.76 16.61
N LYS A 132 -8.23 -11.04 16.49
CA LYS A 132 -8.81 -11.82 17.58
C LYS A 132 -7.66 -12.60 18.20
N GLU A 133 -7.42 -12.39 19.48
CA GLU A 133 -6.53 -13.30 20.21
C GLU A 133 -7.03 -14.74 20.01
N PRO A 134 -6.15 -15.68 19.67
CA PRO A 134 -6.55 -17.07 19.65
C PRO A 134 -7.11 -17.41 21.03
N ASP A 135 -8.33 -17.97 21.05
CA ASP A 135 -8.93 -18.47 22.28
C ASP A 135 -7.88 -19.36 22.97
N ASN A 136 -7.18 -18.78 23.93
CA ASN A 136 -6.37 -19.53 24.86
C ASN A 136 -7.36 -20.35 25.68
N LYS A 137 -7.87 -21.46 25.08
CA LYS A 137 -8.45 -22.52 25.88
C LYS A 137 -7.37 -22.80 26.90
N LYS A 138 -7.57 -22.24 28.12
CA LYS A 138 -6.80 -22.67 29.28
C LYS A 138 -6.75 -24.17 29.13
N GLN A 139 -5.59 -24.71 28.84
CA GLN A 139 -5.39 -26.14 29.04
C GLN A 139 -5.84 -26.33 30.45
N SER A 140 -7.06 -26.86 30.63
CA SER A 140 -7.54 -27.27 31.93
C SER A 140 -6.43 -28.16 32.45
N SER A 141 -5.78 -27.74 33.51
CA SER A 141 -4.74 -28.56 34.11
C SER A 141 -5.41 -29.93 34.29
N LYS A 142 -4.78 -30.98 33.79
CA LYS A 142 -5.27 -32.35 34.04
C LYS A 142 -5.29 -32.69 35.51
N VAL A 143 -4.90 -31.77 36.36
CA VAL A 143 -4.92 -31.83 37.80
C VAL A 143 -6.15 -31.10 38.30
N ASP A 144 -7.22 -31.80 38.52
CA ASP A 144 -8.43 -31.33 39.21
C ASP A 144 -8.54 -31.96 40.62
N MET A 145 -9.56 -31.57 41.34
CA MET A 145 -9.77 -32.12 42.70
C MET A 145 -10.02 -33.64 42.70
N GLY A 146 -10.59 -34.19 41.63
CA GLY A 146 -10.76 -35.62 41.44
C GLY A 146 -9.42 -36.33 41.27
N PHE A 147 -8.54 -35.80 40.45
CA PHE A 147 -7.19 -36.34 40.26
C PHE A 147 -6.38 -36.32 41.58
N LEU A 148 -6.49 -35.23 42.34
CA LEU A 148 -5.80 -35.13 43.66
C LEU A 148 -6.33 -36.15 44.64
N ALA A 149 -7.62 -36.36 44.71
CA ALA A 149 -8.24 -37.36 45.58
C ALA A 149 -7.85 -38.80 45.21
N GLU A 150 -7.87 -39.16 43.92
CA GLU A 150 -7.46 -40.48 43.43
C GLU A 150 -5.99 -40.80 43.69
N HIS A 151 -5.12 -39.79 43.74
CA HIS A 151 -3.69 -39.96 43.90
C HIS A 151 -3.20 -39.69 45.34
N GLY A 152 -4.13 -39.57 46.32
CA GLY A 152 -3.80 -39.49 47.75
C GLY A 152 -3.23 -38.16 48.20
N PHE A 153 -3.57 -37.08 47.52
CA PHE A 153 -3.18 -35.70 47.88
C PHE A 153 -4.29 -34.94 48.65
N LEU A 154 -5.42 -35.60 48.91
CA LEU A 154 -6.52 -35.11 49.76
C LEU A 154 -6.96 -36.19 50.71
#